data_ea2bb7a96bfaa3d033d2977ac8297078
#
_entry.id   ea2bb7a96bfaa3d033d2977ac8297078
#
_cell.length_a   1.000
_cell.length_b   1.000
_cell.length_c   1.000
_cell.angle_alpha   90.00
_cell.angle_beta   90.00
_cell.angle_gamma   90.00
#
_symmetry.space_group_name_H-M   'P 1'
#
loop_
_entity.id
_entity.type
_entity.pdbx_description
1 polymer ?
#
loop_
_entity_poly.entity_id
_entity_poly.type
_entity_poly.pdbx_seq_one_letter_code
_entity_poly.pdbx_strand_id
1 'polypeptide(L)'
;LILIDQVSFVGNHRIDQQNLEKLISVKKGDPYDEKKLKTGLNRIIEQYLQYGLIFAEISPRIDLEEKQAQICIQIHEGETAEFGNISIVGNTKFTNAYLLSLIGLSREKPVNITSLEKGIKRILNLYSKQGHPMVEVRLVDVIANPDNSKLDLRVEIDEKDTITIASVKVSGSRKTKEEIILRELPVKAGDVFDQDKIDQSLRQLINLGYFYKINPNLLETADTPNQVKIHAQVTDAHTGRINGVIGYVPANSQSNDIPRLTGLIEASETNLFGTGRHLNFRWKSGLIKTVLISYTEPWMLGKPISLGGKYEQIKRQNQTSVKMSKEKSADL
;
A
#
# COMPACT_ATOMS: atom_id res chain seq x y z
N LEU A 1 15.86 21.74 37.74
CA LEU A 1 16.14 21.07 36.48
C LEU A 1 17.45 20.30 36.63
N ILE A 2 17.43 18.99 36.40
CA ILE A 2 18.63 18.14 36.43
C ILE A 2 19.11 18.02 34.98
N LEU A 3 20.37 18.31 34.71
CA LEU A 3 20.97 18.20 33.38
C LEU A 3 21.82 16.93 33.28
N ILE A 4 21.85 16.33 32.12
CA ILE A 4 22.69 15.16 31.85
C ILE A 4 24.14 15.64 31.66
N ASP A 5 25.05 15.16 32.51
CA ASP A 5 26.48 15.42 32.38
C ASP A 5 27.18 14.42 31.47
N GLN A 6 26.83 13.13 31.58
CA GLN A 6 27.46 12.10 30.82
C GLN A 6 26.48 10.95 30.52
N VAL A 7 26.57 10.38 29.31
CA VAL A 7 25.97 9.10 28.94
C VAL A 7 27.10 8.15 28.50
N SER A 8 27.18 7.00 29.13
CA SER A 8 28.19 5.99 28.83
C SER A 8 27.57 4.61 28.65
N PHE A 9 28.25 3.75 27.93
CA PHE A 9 27.85 2.36 27.67
C PHE A 9 28.97 1.43 28.14
N VAL A 10 28.61 0.34 28.79
CA VAL A 10 29.55 -0.68 29.27
C VAL A 10 29.01 -2.06 28.94
N GLY A 11 29.87 -2.93 28.38
CA GLY A 11 29.56 -4.31 28.04
C GLY A 11 29.04 -4.51 26.61
N ASN A 12 29.04 -3.47 25.80
CA ASN A 12 28.69 -3.54 24.37
C ASN A 12 29.88 -4.00 23.53
N HIS A 13 29.89 -5.27 23.12
CA HIS A 13 30.96 -5.87 22.30
C HIS A 13 30.54 -6.04 20.85
N ARG A 14 29.26 -6.30 20.58
CA ARG A 14 28.69 -6.55 19.24
C ARG A 14 28.21 -5.30 18.53
N ILE A 15 27.80 -4.29 19.29
CA ILE A 15 27.32 -3.01 18.73
C ILE A 15 28.25 -1.92 19.25
N ASP A 16 28.85 -1.17 18.34
CA ASP A 16 29.73 -0.07 18.71
C ASP A 16 28.99 1.08 19.40
N GLN A 17 29.73 1.82 20.25
CA GLN A 17 29.18 2.91 21.04
C GLN A 17 28.52 4.00 20.17
N GLN A 18 29.09 4.32 19.00
CA GLN A 18 28.54 5.39 18.14
C GLN A 18 27.15 5.02 17.60
N ASN A 19 26.89 3.74 17.35
CA ASN A 19 25.58 3.28 16.95
C ASN A 19 24.59 3.29 18.12
N LEU A 20 25.01 2.93 19.32
CA LEU A 20 24.16 3.03 20.52
C LEU A 20 23.82 4.49 20.85
N GLU A 21 24.75 5.41 20.72
CA GLU A 21 24.53 6.85 20.92
C GLU A 21 23.48 7.44 19.96
N LYS A 22 23.37 6.91 18.73
CA LYS A 22 22.33 7.34 17.76
C LYS A 22 20.93 6.87 18.14
N LEU A 23 20.84 5.74 18.87
CA LEU A 23 19.56 5.15 19.27
C LEU A 23 18.99 5.82 20.52
N ILE A 24 19.86 6.29 21.40
CA ILE A 24 19.44 6.98 22.62
C ILE A 24 19.11 8.45 22.32
N SER A 25 17.94 8.89 22.79
CA SER A 25 17.45 10.24 22.51
C SER A 25 17.88 11.28 23.54
N VAL A 26 18.85 10.96 24.41
CA VAL A 26 19.34 11.81 25.47
C VAL A 26 20.85 12.03 25.32
N LYS A 27 21.30 13.27 25.50
CA LYS A 27 22.69 13.67 25.31
C LYS A 27 23.16 14.56 26.48
N LYS A 28 24.50 14.71 26.63
CA LYS A 28 25.10 15.67 27.55
C LYS A 28 24.52 17.07 27.33
N GLY A 29 24.09 17.70 28.41
CA GLY A 29 23.48 19.04 28.42
C GLY A 29 21.96 19.04 28.30
N ASP A 30 21.33 17.92 27.89
CA ASP A 30 19.87 17.82 27.85
C ASP A 30 19.27 17.75 29.26
N PRO A 31 18.04 18.23 29.45
CA PRO A 31 17.28 17.94 30.67
C PRO A 31 17.06 16.43 30.83
N TYR A 32 17.30 15.92 32.05
CA TYR A 32 16.99 14.53 32.34
C TYR A 32 15.47 14.27 32.19
N ASP A 33 15.13 13.32 31.34
CA ASP A 33 13.75 12.88 31.04
C ASP A 33 13.73 11.35 31.03
N GLU A 34 13.11 10.77 32.03
CA GLU A 34 13.00 9.31 32.19
C GLU A 34 12.26 8.65 31.00
N LYS A 35 11.24 9.32 30.46
CA LYS A 35 10.47 8.79 29.32
C LYS A 35 11.34 8.72 28.05
N LYS A 36 12.12 9.77 27.79
CA LYS A 36 13.05 9.80 26.66
C LYS A 36 14.14 8.73 26.81
N LEU A 37 14.69 8.59 28.03
CA LEU A 37 15.67 7.55 28.33
C LEU A 37 15.09 6.16 28.08
N LYS A 38 13.90 5.85 28.61
CA LYS A 38 13.21 4.57 28.41
C LYS A 38 12.95 4.29 26.93
N THR A 39 12.55 5.30 26.16
CA THR A 39 12.36 5.15 24.71
C THR A 39 13.67 4.81 23.99
N GLY A 40 14.77 5.45 24.39
CA GLY A 40 16.10 5.13 23.85
C GLY A 40 16.56 3.72 24.21
N LEU A 41 16.36 3.29 25.47
CA LEU A 41 16.67 1.93 25.89
C LEU A 41 15.89 0.87 25.11
N ASN A 42 14.61 1.09 24.85
CA ASN A 42 13.79 0.18 24.04
C ASN A 42 14.35 0.04 22.62
N ARG A 43 14.80 1.14 22.00
CA ARG A 43 15.43 1.08 20.66
C ARG A 43 16.74 0.29 20.69
N ILE A 44 17.51 0.41 21.76
CA ILE A 44 18.73 -0.37 21.94
C ILE A 44 18.37 -1.86 22.08
N ILE A 45 17.38 -2.22 22.89
CA ILE A 45 16.88 -3.60 23.00
C ILE A 45 16.44 -4.13 21.62
N GLU A 46 15.62 -3.38 20.87
CA GLU A 46 15.20 -3.74 19.51
C GLU A 46 16.40 -3.99 18.60
N GLN A 47 17.45 -3.18 18.70
CA GLN A 47 18.66 -3.37 17.91
C GLN A 47 19.38 -4.68 18.26
N TYR A 48 19.53 -5.02 19.54
CA TYR A 48 20.11 -6.28 19.99
C TYR A 48 19.28 -7.48 19.54
N LEU A 49 17.95 -7.38 19.62
CA LEU A 49 17.03 -8.41 19.10
C LEU A 49 17.19 -8.65 17.59
N GLN A 50 17.46 -7.59 16.81
CA GLN A 50 17.73 -7.73 15.36
C GLN A 50 19.04 -8.47 15.07
N TYR A 51 20.03 -8.38 15.96
CA TYR A 51 21.27 -9.13 15.89
C TYR A 51 21.17 -10.58 16.43
N GLY A 52 19.97 -11.00 16.87
CA GLY A 52 19.74 -12.33 17.42
C GLY A 52 20.19 -12.49 18.88
N LEU A 53 20.52 -11.40 19.54
CA LEU A 53 20.90 -11.36 20.96
C LEU A 53 19.65 -11.19 21.84
N ILE A 54 18.80 -12.21 21.81
CA ILE A 54 17.48 -12.20 22.47
C ILE A 54 17.55 -12.24 24.00
N PHE A 55 18.69 -12.62 24.54
CA PHE A 55 18.95 -12.64 25.98
C PHE A 55 19.75 -11.41 26.46
N ALA A 56 19.87 -10.39 25.60
CA ALA A 56 20.55 -9.16 26.01
C ALA A 56 19.76 -8.45 27.12
N GLU A 57 20.44 -8.21 28.21
CA GLU A 57 19.93 -7.42 29.34
C GLU A 57 20.53 -6.03 29.31
N ILE A 58 19.67 -5.03 29.34
CA ILE A 58 20.07 -3.62 29.29
C ILE A 58 19.47 -2.88 30.47
N SER A 59 20.32 -2.39 31.35
CA SER A 59 19.92 -1.68 32.56
C SER A 59 20.63 -0.34 32.68
N PRO A 60 19.90 0.77 32.91
CA PRO A 60 20.49 2.06 33.18
C PRO A 60 20.88 2.15 34.67
N ARG A 61 22.09 2.58 34.97
CA ARG A 61 22.50 3.08 36.27
C ARG A 61 22.53 4.59 36.19
N ILE A 62 21.80 5.26 37.06
CA ILE A 62 21.67 6.71 37.09
C ILE A 62 22.19 7.20 38.42
N ASP A 63 23.30 7.92 38.41
CA ASP A 63 23.87 8.56 39.56
C ASP A 63 23.52 10.06 39.50
N LEU A 64 22.80 10.55 40.52
CA LEU A 64 22.33 11.94 40.61
C LEU A 64 23.18 12.70 41.62
N GLU A 65 23.89 13.73 41.16
CA GLU A 65 24.67 14.63 42.02
C GLU A 65 24.16 16.06 41.83
N GLU A 66 23.63 16.65 42.93
CA GLU A 66 23.06 18.01 42.96
C GLU A 66 22.09 18.33 41.84
N LYS A 67 22.60 18.83 40.70
CA LYS A 67 21.82 19.19 39.49
C LYS A 67 22.27 18.46 38.22
N GLN A 68 23.10 17.45 38.37
CA GLN A 68 23.67 16.69 37.27
C GLN A 68 23.28 15.21 37.35
N ALA A 69 23.06 14.58 36.22
CA ALA A 69 22.78 13.15 36.07
C ALA A 69 23.88 12.49 35.25
N GLN A 70 24.53 11.49 35.82
CA GLN A 70 25.42 10.60 35.07
C GLN A 70 24.67 9.30 34.76
N ILE A 71 24.57 8.96 33.50
CA ILE A 71 23.84 7.80 33.04
C ILE A 71 24.83 6.78 32.46
N CYS A 72 24.94 5.63 33.12
CA CYS A 72 25.73 4.50 32.66
C CYS A 72 24.79 3.37 32.24
N ILE A 73 24.78 3.03 30.95
CA ILE A 73 23.96 1.96 30.42
C ILE A 73 24.80 0.68 30.44
N GLN A 74 24.45 -0.22 31.35
CA GLN A 74 25.07 -1.52 31.49
C GLN A 74 24.40 -2.50 30.54
N ILE A 75 25.18 -3.17 29.71
CA ILE A 75 24.72 -4.09 28.69
C ILE A 75 25.36 -5.45 28.94
N HIS A 76 24.54 -6.45 29.13
CA HIS A 76 24.95 -7.84 29.14
C HIS A 76 24.38 -8.50 27.88
N GLU A 77 25.22 -8.69 26.85
CA GLU A 77 24.75 -9.09 25.51
C GLU A 77 24.21 -10.53 25.45
N GLY A 78 24.69 -11.41 26.32
CA GLY A 78 24.34 -12.83 26.27
C GLY A 78 24.88 -13.54 25.04
N GLU A 79 24.47 -14.77 24.84
CA GLU A 79 24.82 -15.57 23.65
C GLU A 79 23.76 -15.41 22.55
N THR A 80 24.19 -15.60 21.31
CA THR A 80 23.26 -15.65 20.16
C THR A 80 22.49 -16.98 20.18
N ALA A 81 21.17 -16.91 20.11
CA ALA A 81 20.35 -18.10 19.96
C ALA A 81 19.98 -18.37 18.50
N GLU A 82 19.79 -19.64 18.16
CA GLU A 82 19.23 -20.10 16.89
C GLU A 82 17.80 -20.60 17.08
N PHE A 83 17.02 -20.66 15.99
CA PHE A 83 15.74 -21.33 16.06
C PHE A 83 15.94 -22.86 16.14
N GLY A 84 15.39 -23.47 17.17
CA GLY A 84 15.29 -24.90 17.36
C GLY A 84 14.11 -25.50 16.60
N ASN A 85 13.25 -26.24 17.32
CA ASN A 85 12.05 -26.82 16.74
C ASN A 85 10.91 -25.79 16.70
N ILE A 86 10.26 -25.66 15.54
CA ILE A 86 9.07 -24.83 15.39
C ILE A 86 7.89 -25.75 15.13
N SER A 87 6.96 -25.80 16.06
CA SER A 87 5.72 -26.59 15.96
C SER A 87 4.54 -25.67 15.69
N ILE A 88 3.64 -26.09 14.78
CA ILE A 88 2.40 -25.39 14.47
C ILE A 88 1.25 -26.32 14.83
N VAL A 89 0.25 -25.79 15.52
CA VAL A 89 -0.95 -26.51 15.95
C VAL A 89 -2.20 -25.70 15.64
N GLY A 90 -3.36 -26.40 15.51
CA GLY A 90 -4.66 -25.77 15.27
C GLY A 90 -4.99 -25.49 13.79
N ASN A 91 -4.02 -25.63 12.89
CA ASN A 91 -4.24 -25.51 11.44
C ASN A 91 -4.89 -26.77 10.89
N THR A 92 -5.92 -26.60 10.07
CA THR A 92 -6.65 -27.68 9.38
C THR A 92 -6.59 -27.52 7.86
N LYS A 93 -6.56 -26.29 7.36
CA LYS A 93 -6.57 -25.97 5.93
C LYS A 93 -5.23 -26.15 5.22
N PHE A 94 -4.15 -25.89 5.91
CA PHE A 94 -2.81 -25.94 5.32
C PHE A 94 -1.91 -26.88 6.12
N THR A 95 -1.00 -27.56 5.45
CA THR A 95 -0.03 -28.46 6.11
C THR A 95 1.01 -27.67 6.91
N ASN A 96 1.50 -28.25 8.01
CA ASN A 96 2.57 -27.66 8.82
C ASN A 96 3.81 -27.34 7.97
N ALA A 97 4.19 -28.24 7.05
CA ALA A 97 5.35 -28.04 6.19
C ALA A 97 5.21 -26.77 5.31
N TYR A 98 4.01 -26.54 4.77
CA TYR A 98 3.75 -25.34 3.96
C TYR A 98 3.80 -24.06 4.82
N LEU A 99 3.14 -24.07 5.97
CA LEU A 99 3.15 -22.93 6.88
C LEU A 99 4.55 -22.59 7.40
N LEU A 100 5.35 -23.62 7.74
CA LEU A 100 6.75 -23.44 8.13
C LEU A 100 7.58 -22.84 7.00
N SER A 101 7.33 -23.24 5.75
CA SER A 101 8.01 -22.62 4.59
C SER A 101 7.70 -21.13 4.44
N LEU A 102 6.48 -20.70 4.77
CA LEU A 102 6.07 -19.30 4.77
C LEU A 102 6.72 -18.50 5.90
N ILE A 103 6.91 -19.11 7.07
CA ILE A 103 7.65 -18.47 8.16
C ILE A 103 9.07 -18.17 7.68
N GLY A 104 9.68 -19.07 6.90
CA GLY A 104 10.97 -18.82 6.23
C GLY A 104 12.14 -18.67 7.18
N LEU A 105 12.09 -19.34 8.34
CA LEU A 105 13.18 -19.35 9.31
C LEU A 105 14.17 -20.45 8.95
N SER A 106 15.44 -20.10 8.94
CA SER A 106 16.54 -21.05 8.78
C SER A 106 17.02 -21.50 10.16
N ARG A 107 17.12 -22.82 10.37
CA ARG A 107 17.53 -23.43 11.65
C ARG A 107 18.98 -23.11 12.04
N GLU A 108 19.80 -22.66 11.11
CA GLU A 108 21.24 -22.41 11.32
C GLU A 108 21.58 -20.91 11.35
N LYS A 109 20.57 -20.06 11.51
CA LYS A 109 20.77 -18.60 11.58
C LYS A 109 20.33 -18.08 12.93
N PRO A 110 20.98 -17.01 13.41
CA PRO A 110 20.56 -16.32 14.64
C PRO A 110 19.08 -15.97 14.61
N VAL A 111 18.44 -16.08 15.76
CA VAL A 111 17.03 -15.70 15.92
C VAL A 111 16.84 -14.26 15.47
N ASN A 112 15.93 -14.08 14.53
CA ASN A 112 15.54 -12.75 14.07
C ASN A 112 14.04 -12.58 14.23
N ILE A 113 13.63 -11.83 15.24
CA ILE A 113 12.22 -11.60 15.58
C ILE A 113 11.48 -10.92 14.44
N THR A 114 12.11 -9.98 13.75
CA THR A 114 11.52 -9.32 12.57
C THR A 114 11.22 -10.31 11.45
N SER A 115 12.07 -11.32 11.26
CA SER A 115 11.83 -12.39 10.27
C SER A 115 10.66 -13.28 10.69
N LEU A 116 10.54 -13.61 11.97
CA LEU A 116 9.40 -14.36 12.52
C LEU A 116 8.09 -13.58 12.33
N GLU A 117 8.06 -12.31 12.68
CA GLU A 117 6.89 -11.44 12.48
C GLU A 117 6.47 -11.34 11.02
N LYS A 118 7.44 -11.20 10.10
CA LYS A 118 7.17 -11.24 8.65
C LYS A 118 6.60 -12.58 8.22
N GLY A 119 7.08 -13.67 8.79
CA GLY A 119 6.55 -15.00 8.55
C GLY A 119 5.10 -15.14 9.03
N ILE A 120 4.81 -14.71 10.24
CA ILE A 120 3.44 -14.68 10.78
C ILE A 120 2.51 -13.82 9.90
N LYS A 121 2.96 -12.64 9.47
CA LYS A 121 2.19 -11.80 8.54
C LYS A 121 1.89 -12.49 7.21
N ARG A 122 2.80 -13.32 6.68
CA ARG A 122 2.54 -14.11 5.47
C ARG A 122 1.46 -15.16 5.71
N ILE A 123 1.47 -15.82 6.88
CA ILE A 123 0.43 -16.77 7.27
C ILE A 123 -0.92 -16.05 7.38
N LEU A 124 -1.02 -14.95 8.13
CA LEU A 124 -2.24 -14.16 8.25
C LEU A 124 -2.79 -13.75 6.87
N ASN A 125 -1.91 -13.31 5.97
CA ASN A 125 -2.26 -12.92 4.62
C ASN A 125 -2.78 -14.11 3.78
N LEU A 126 -2.15 -15.28 3.91
CA LEU A 126 -2.60 -16.50 3.25
C LEU A 126 -4.03 -16.87 3.67
N TYR A 127 -4.30 -16.90 4.96
CA TYR A 127 -5.63 -17.22 5.49
C TYR A 127 -6.68 -16.18 5.09
N SER A 128 -6.32 -14.90 5.12
CA SER A 128 -7.20 -13.81 4.70
C SER A 128 -7.61 -13.89 3.23
N LYS A 129 -6.73 -14.37 2.35
CA LYS A 129 -7.03 -14.64 0.93
C LYS A 129 -7.94 -15.86 0.71
N GLN A 130 -8.04 -16.73 1.70
CA GLN A 130 -8.79 -17.97 1.64
C GLN A 130 -10.07 -17.97 2.49
N GLY A 131 -10.58 -16.78 2.80
CA GLY A 131 -11.84 -16.61 3.50
C GLY A 131 -11.74 -16.53 5.02
N HIS A 132 -10.54 -16.44 5.59
CA HIS A 132 -10.34 -16.37 7.04
C HIS A 132 -9.67 -15.06 7.48
N PRO A 133 -10.31 -13.89 7.30
CA PRO A 133 -9.72 -12.61 7.70
C PRO A 133 -9.57 -12.44 9.21
N MET A 134 -10.30 -13.25 10.00
CA MET A 134 -10.29 -13.20 11.47
C MET A 134 -9.36 -14.25 12.09
N VAL A 135 -8.53 -14.92 11.29
CA VAL A 135 -7.54 -15.88 11.80
C VAL A 135 -6.64 -15.25 12.85
N GLU A 136 -6.42 -15.97 13.94
CA GLU A 136 -5.46 -15.58 14.97
C GLU A 136 -4.26 -16.51 14.92
N VAL A 137 -3.07 -15.93 14.92
CA VAL A 137 -1.80 -16.65 15.00
C VAL A 137 -1.09 -16.19 16.26
N ARG A 138 -0.93 -17.09 17.22
CA ARG A 138 -0.35 -16.80 18.53
C ARG A 138 0.90 -17.63 18.77
N LEU A 139 1.92 -16.99 19.31
CA LEU A 139 3.09 -17.67 19.86
C LEU A 139 2.77 -18.07 21.29
N VAL A 140 2.51 -19.35 21.53
CA VAL A 140 2.06 -19.84 22.85
C VAL A 140 3.20 -20.26 23.74
N ASP A 141 4.25 -20.87 23.17
CA ASP A 141 5.42 -21.28 23.93
C ASP A 141 6.69 -20.83 23.25
N VAL A 142 7.62 -20.34 24.05
CA VAL A 142 8.99 -19.98 23.68
C VAL A 142 9.90 -20.62 24.71
N ILE A 143 10.57 -21.71 24.34
CA ILE A 143 11.38 -22.48 25.27
C ILE A 143 12.84 -22.43 24.83
N ALA A 144 13.67 -21.82 25.68
CA ALA A 144 15.10 -21.88 25.50
C ALA A 144 15.64 -23.23 26.02
N ASN A 145 16.56 -23.83 25.27
CA ASN A 145 17.28 -24.99 25.79
C ASN A 145 18.22 -24.57 26.94
N PRO A 146 18.75 -25.52 27.74
CA PRO A 146 19.52 -25.20 28.96
C PRO A 146 20.77 -24.35 28.76
N ASP A 147 21.38 -24.39 27.56
CA ASP A 147 22.56 -23.59 27.20
C ASP A 147 22.20 -22.28 26.46
N ASN A 148 20.90 -21.96 26.33
CA ASN A 148 20.37 -20.79 25.63
C ASN A 148 20.79 -20.68 24.14
N SER A 149 21.35 -21.75 23.57
CA SER A 149 21.78 -21.74 22.18
C SER A 149 20.65 -21.92 21.17
N LYS A 150 19.52 -22.51 21.60
CA LYS A 150 18.35 -22.77 20.73
C LYS A 150 17.04 -22.35 21.39
N LEU A 151 16.12 -21.91 20.53
CA LEU A 151 14.81 -21.46 20.93
C LEU A 151 13.72 -22.25 20.21
N ASP A 152 13.05 -23.12 20.94
CA ASP A 152 11.91 -23.87 20.44
C ASP A 152 10.65 -23.01 20.50
N LEU A 153 9.87 -23.02 19.42
CA LEU A 153 8.66 -22.21 19.29
C LEU A 153 7.44 -23.08 19.08
N ARG A 154 6.34 -22.72 19.73
CA ARG A 154 5.02 -23.29 19.47
C ARG A 154 4.08 -22.20 19.02
N VAL A 155 3.62 -22.30 17.78
CA VAL A 155 2.68 -21.38 17.15
C VAL A 155 1.30 -22.04 17.10
N GLU A 156 0.32 -21.40 17.67
CA GLU A 156 -1.08 -21.80 17.59
C GLU A 156 -1.83 -20.98 16.57
N ILE A 157 -2.60 -21.65 15.71
CA ILE A 157 -3.45 -21.01 14.71
C ILE A 157 -4.90 -21.33 15.04
N ASP A 158 -5.68 -20.29 15.28
CA ASP A 158 -7.14 -20.39 15.39
C ASP A 158 -7.73 -19.84 14.08
N GLU A 159 -8.13 -20.75 13.20
CA GLU A 159 -8.56 -20.42 11.83
C GLU A 159 -9.84 -19.60 11.78
N LYS A 160 -10.66 -19.61 12.86
CA LYS A 160 -12.00 -19.03 12.89
C LYS A 160 -12.88 -19.52 11.73
N ASP A 161 -14.08 -18.99 11.62
CA ASP A 161 -15.01 -19.36 10.55
C ASP A 161 -14.64 -18.70 9.21
N THR A 162 -15.11 -19.34 8.14
CA THR A 162 -15.01 -18.75 6.79
C THR A 162 -15.99 -17.58 6.68
N ILE A 163 -15.51 -16.43 6.23
CA ILE A 163 -16.30 -15.23 6.05
C ILE A 163 -16.72 -15.09 4.58
N THR A 164 -17.97 -14.70 4.35
CA THR A 164 -18.51 -14.38 3.03
C THR A 164 -18.93 -12.90 2.94
N ILE A 165 -19.05 -12.38 1.74
CA ILE A 165 -19.42 -11.00 1.49
C ILE A 165 -20.94 -10.90 1.36
N ALA A 166 -21.60 -10.23 2.31
CA ALA A 166 -23.05 -10.02 2.28
C ALA A 166 -23.47 -8.99 1.22
N SER A 167 -22.73 -7.89 1.12
CA SER A 167 -23.01 -6.83 0.14
C SER A 167 -21.77 -6.00 -0.15
N VAL A 168 -21.74 -5.42 -1.34
CA VAL A 168 -20.75 -4.41 -1.75
C VAL A 168 -21.50 -3.14 -2.10
N LYS A 169 -21.17 -2.03 -1.46
CA LYS A 169 -21.79 -0.72 -1.68
C LYS A 169 -20.73 0.35 -1.90
N VAL A 170 -21.04 1.29 -2.78
CA VAL A 170 -20.22 2.48 -3.00
C VAL A 170 -21.08 3.70 -2.84
N SER A 171 -20.68 4.63 -1.99
CA SER A 171 -21.43 5.86 -1.72
C SER A 171 -20.57 7.11 -1.96
N GLY A 172 -21.24 8.28 -2.06
CA GLY A 172 -20.56 9.57 -2.18
C GLY A 172 -20.37 10.07 -3.62
N SER A 173 -20.51 9.22 -4.63
CA SER A 173 -20.54 9.68 -6.02
C SER A 173 -21.92 10.31 -6.34
N ARG A 174 -21.88 11.46 -7.00
CA ARG A 174 -23.06 12.14 -7.56
C ARG A 174 -23.07 12.09 -9.08
N LYS A 175 -21.92 11.92 -9.69
CA LYS A 175 -21.71 11.90 -11.15
C LYS A 175 -21.75 10.50 -11.70
N THR A 176 -21.01 9.57 -11.10
CA THR A 176 -20.90 8.20 -11.59
C THR A 176 -21.99 7.32 -10.98
N LYS A 177 -22.71 6.61 -11.80
CA LYS A 177 -23.76 5.68 -11.36
C LYS A 177 -23.14 4.52 -10.59
N GLU A 178 -23.76 4.08 -9.49
CA GLU A 178 -23.26 3.00 -8.64
C GLU A 178 -23.04 1.70 -9.43
N GLU A 179 -23.98 1.33 -10.32
CA GLU A 179 -23.86 0.15 -11.19
C GLU A 179 -22.59 0.15 -12.06
N ILE A 180 -22.17 1.35 -12.49
CA ILE A 180 -20.96 1.54 -13.29
C ILE A 180 -19.70 1.30 -12.47
N ILE A 181 -19.75 1.66 -11.20
CA ILE A 181 -18.64 1.43 -10.27
C ILE A 181 -18.56 -0.06 -9.90
N LEU A 182 -19.70 -0.63 -9.51
CA LEU A 182 -19.77 -2.03 -9.03
C LEU A 182 -19.38 -3.05 -10.11
N ARG A 183 -19.70 -2.79 -11.39
CA ARG A 183 -19.33 -3.70 -12.49
C ARG A 183 -17.82 -3.83 -12.69
N GLU A 184 -17.05 -2.81 -12.28
CA GLU A 184 -15.58 -2.79 -12.40
C GLU A 184 -14.89 -3.55 -11.26
N LEU A 185 -15.62 -3.92 -10.20
CA LEU A 185 -15.06 -4.57 -9.03
C LEU A 185 -15.02 -6.09 -9.21
N PRO A 186 -13.89 -6.74 -8.90
CA PRO A 186 -13.76 -8.20 -8.94
C PRO A 186 -14.49 -8.90 -7.80
N VAL A 187 -14.97 -8.13 -6.81
CA VAL A 187 -15.63 -8.62 -5.61
C VAL A 187 -17.14 -8.42 -5.70
N LYS A 188 -17.92 -9.45 -5.33
CA LYS A 188 -19.39 -9.44 -5.40
C LYS A 188 -20.02 -9.98 -4.10
N ALA A 189 -21.29 -9.65 -3.90
CA ALA A 189 -22.09 -10.29 -2.85
C ALA A 189 -22.17 -11.81 -3.09
N GLY A 190 -22.01 -12.59 -2.03
CA GLY A 190 -21.95 -14.05 -2.05
C GLY A 190 -20.55 -14.66 -2.22
N ASP A 191 -19.56 -13.85 -2.60
CA ASP A 191 -18.17 -14.33 -2.71
C ASP A 191 -17.62 -14.66 -1.33
N VAL A 192 -16.72 -15.64 -1.26
CA VAL A 192 -15.85 -15.85 -0.11
C VAL A 192 -14.91 -14.65 0.02
N PHE A 193 -14.69 -14.22 1.26
CA PHE A 193 -13.76 -13.12 1.53
C PHE A 193 -12.38 -13.40 0.95
N ASP A 194 -11.83 -12.44 0.25
CA ASP A 194 -10.49 -12.52 -0.34
C ASP A 194 -9.86 -11.12 -0.28
N GLN A 195 -8.83 -10.95 0.55
CA GLN A 195 -8.17 -9.66 0.75
C GLN A 195 -7.53 -9.13 -0.54
N ASP A 196 -6.99 -10.01 -1.39
CA ASP A 196 -6.39 -9.59 -2.66
C ASP A 196 -7.44 -9.00 -3.62
N LYS A 197 -8.63 -9.60 -3.67
CA LYS A 197 -9.75 -9.07 -4.48
C LYS A 197 -10.24 -7.72 -3.94
N ILE A 198 -10.27 -7.54 -2.63
CA ILE A 198 -10.63 -6.26 -2.00
C ILE A 198 -9.59 -5.20 -2.34
N ASP A 199 -8.31 -5.51 -2.18
CA ASP A 199 -7.23 -4.60 -2.53
C ASP A 199 -7.19 -4.29 -4.03
N GLN A 200 -7.48 -5.27 -4.88
CA GLN A 200 -7.64 -5.08 -6.31
C GLN A 200 -8.82 -4.16 -6.62
N SER A 201 -9.95 -4.31 -5.94
CA SER A 201 -11.11 -3.43 -6.08
C SER A 201 -10.74 -1.97 -5.81
N LEU A 202 -9.97 -1.71 -4.76
CA LEU A 202 -9.49 -0.36 -4.44
C LEU A 202 -8.59 0.19 -5.54
N ARG A 203 -7.64 -0.61 -6.02
CA ARG A 203 -6.75 -0.21 -7.13
C ARG A 203 -7.55 0.08 -8.39
N GLN A 204 -8.56 -0.71 -8.70
CA GLN A 204 -9.43 -0.47 -9.85
C GLN A 204 -10.21 0.84 -9.72
N LEU A 205 -10.79 1.12 -8.56
CA LEU A 205 -11.47 2.41 -8.31
C LEU A 205 -10.53 3.61 -8.52
N ILE A 206 -9.28 3.50 -8.08
CA ILE A 206 -8.27 4.54 -8.29
C ILE A 206 -7.97 4.69 -9.79
N ASN A 207 -7.77 3.58 -10.50
CA ASN A 207 -7.40 3.56 -11.91
C ASN A 207 -8.51 4.07 -12.84
N LEU A 208 -9.77 4.00 -12.44
CA LEU A 208 -10.87 4.60 -13.21
C LEU A 208 -10.69 6.11 -13.40
N GLY A 209 -9.98 6.79 -12.48
CA GLY A 209 -9.75 8.23 -12.57
C GLY A 209 -11.03 9.08 -12.38
N TYR A 210 -12.13 8.50 -11.91
CA TYR A 210 -13.39 9.18 -11.69
C TYR A 210 -13.47 9.83 -10.30
N PHE A 211 -12.56 9.45 -9.40
CA PHE A 211 -12.56 9.86 -8.00
C PHE A 211 -11.22 10.47 -7.63
N TYR A 212 -11.23 11.58 -6.89
CA TYR A 212 -10.01 12.17 -6.34
C TYR A 212 -9.72 11.69 -4.93
N LYS A 213 -10.74 11.16 -4.24
CA LYS A 213 -10.60 10.57 -2.91
C LYS A 213 -11.44 9.30 -2.81
N ILE A 214 -10.80 8.27 -2.30
CA ILE A 214 -11.43 7.00 -1.98
C ILE A 214 -11.06 6.70 -0.54
N ASN A 215 -12.05 6.66 0.34
CA ASN A 215 -11.86 6.15 1.69
C ASN A 215 -12.10 4.65 1.62
N PRO A 216 -11.03 3.83 1.79
CA PRO A 216 -11.22 2.40 1.81
C PRO A 216 -11.98 2.00 3.06
N ASN A 217 -13.07 1.34 2.85
CA ASN A 217 -13.72 0.34 3.66
C ASN A 217 -13.93 0.52 5.11
N LEU A 218 -15.13 0.56 5.37
CA LEU A 218 -15.64 -0.05 6.58
C LEU A 218 -16.06 -1.49 6.21
N LEU A 219 -15.26 -2.48 6.65
CA LEU A 219 -15.76 -3.84 6.79
C LEU A 219 -16.74 -3.80 7.95
N GLU A 220 -18.01 -3.74 7.65
CA GLU A 220 -19.05 -3.77 8.66
C GLU A 220 -19.49 -5.22 8.85
N THR A 221 -19.62 -5.66 10.10
CA THR A 221 -20.22 -6.94 10.40
C THR A 221 -21.67 -6.94 9.86
N ALA A 222 -22.02 -7.96 9.12
CA ALA A 222 -23.42 -8.11 8.68
C ALA A 222 -24.30 -8.61 9.84
N ASP A 223 -25.60 -8.50 9.69
CA ASP A 223 -26.57 -8.99 10.65
C ASP A 223 -26.57 -10.55 10.73
N THR A 224 -26.03 -11.19 9.70
CA THR A 224 -25.86 -12.64 9.63
C THR A 224 -24.44 -13.01 10.10
N PRO A 225 -24.28 -14.03 10.95
CA PRO A 225 -22.98 -14.53 11.37
C PRO A 225 -22.09 -14.89 10.16
N ASN A 226 -20.79 -14.69 10.32
CA ASN A 226 -19.78 -15.02 9.30
C ASN A 226 -19.94 -14.30 7.96
N GLN A 227 -20.58 -13.12 7.98
CA GLN A 227 -20.72 -12.27 6.82
C GLN A 227 -20.22 -10.85 7.09
N VAL A 228 -19.66 -10.21 6.06
CA VAL A 228 -19.22 -8.81 6.11
C VAL A 228 -19.83 -8.01 4.97
N LYS A 229 -20.13 -6.74 5.25
CA LYS A 229 -20.53 -5.74 4.25
C LYS A 229 -19.31 -4.93 3.88
N ILE A 230 -19.06 -4.76 2.58
CA ILE A 230 -17.99 -3.90 2.07
C ILE A 230 -18.62 -2.58 1.66
N HIS A 231 -18.13 -1.49 2.22
CA HIS A 231 -18.61 -0.15 1.90
C HIS A 231 -17.43 0.77 1.57
N ALA A 232 -17.36 1.28 0.35
CA ALA A 232 -16.39 2.27 -0.07
C ALA A 232 -17.07 3.65 -0.19
N GLN A 233 -16.45 4.67 0.38
CA GLN A 233 -16.89 6.05 0.22
C GLN A 233 -15.96 6.75 -0.78
N VAL A 234 -16.54 7.31 -1.84
CA VAL A 234 -15.78 7.98 -2.91
C VAL A 234 -16.19 9.45 -3.02
N THR A 235 -15.31 10.25 -3.61
CA THR A 235 -15.61 11.64 -3.94
C THR A 235 -15.23 11.88 -5.41
N ASP A 236 -16.19 12.39 -6.19
CA ASP A 236 -16.03 12.57 -7.64
C ASP A 236 -14.89 13.53 -7.99
N ALA A 237 -14.11 13.16 -9.00
CA ALA A 237 -13.11 14.00 -9.63
C ALA A 237 -13.69 14.77 -10.83
N HIS A 238 -12.97 15.79 -11.26
CA HIS A 238 -13.24 16.42 -12.55
C HIS A 238 -12.69 15.56 -13.68
N THR A 239 -13.58 14.91 -14.43
CA THR A 239 -13.23 14.00 -15.54
C THR A 239 -13.20 14.70 -16.89
N GLY A 240 -13.73 15.93 -16.97
CA GLY A 240 -13.71 16.78 -18.16
C GLY A 240 -12.48 17.73 -18.15
N ARG A 241 -11.87 17.90 -19.31
CA ARG A 241 -10.77 18.85 -19.53
C ARG A 241 -11.00 19.62 -20.81
N ILE A 242 -10.73 20.93 -20.80
CA ILE A 242 -10.74 21.78 -21.97
C ILE A 242 -9.44 22.56 -21.97
N ASN A 243 -8.68 22.44 -23.07
CA ASN A 243 -7.44 23.18 -23.31
C ASN A 243 -7.59 23.99 -24.59
N GLY A 244 -7.03 25.20 -24.61
CA GLY A 244 -7.05 26.02 -25.79
C GLY A 244 -5.81 26.91 -25.90
N VAL A 245 -5.30 27.08 -27.13
CA VAL A 245 -4.23 27.97 -27.46
C VAL A 245 -4.60 28.74 -28.74
N ILE A 246 -4.43 30.04 -28.76
CA ILE A 246 -4.62 30.89 -29.93
C ILE A 246 -3.30 31.55 -30.26
N GLY A 247 -2.89 31.49 -31.51
CA GLY A 247 -1.69 32.11 -32.02
C GLY A 247 -2.00 32.97 -33.27
N TYR A 248 -1.17 33.96 -33.52
CA TYR A 248 -1.21 34.78 -34.70
C TYR A 248 0.12 34.68 -35.46
N VAL A 249 0.04 34.40 -36.76
CA VAL A 249 1.21 34.44 -37.65
C VAL A 249 1.08 35.67 -38.52
N PRO A 250 1.97 36.65 -38.38
CA PRO A 250 1.93 37.87 -39.19
C PRO A 250 2.26 37.57 -40.66
N ALA A 251 1.83 38.47 -41.54
CA ALA A 251 2.22 38.44 -42.93
C ALA A 251 3.74 38.55 -43.08
N ASN A 252 4.32 37.75 -43.98
CA ASN A 252 5.72 37.88 -44.33
C ASN A 252 5.80 38.34 -45.79
N SER A 253 6.24 39.60 -45.98
CA SER A 253 6.36 40.22 -47.31
C SER A 253 7.37 39.52 -48.24
N GLN A 254 8.30 38.73 -47.69
CA GLN A 254 9.30 37.98 -48.47
C GLN A 254 8.79 36.64 -49.01
N SER A 255 7.75 36.07 -48.40
CA SER A 255 7.21 34.73 -48.76
C SER A 255 5.77 34.73 -49.30
N ASN A 256 5.20 35.91 -49.56
CA ASN A 256 3.81 36.08 -49.99
C ASN A 256 2.77 35.41 -49.03
N ASP A 257 3.17 35.24 -47.75
CA ASP A 257 2.30 34.65 -46.74
C ASP A 257 1.28 35.66 -46.23
N ILE A 258 0.02 35.30 -46.26
CA ILE A 258 -1.04 36.13 -45.66
C ILE A 258 -1.11 35.95 -44.14
N PRO A 259 -1.47 36.98 -43.37
CA PRO A 259 -1.64 36.85 -41.93
C PRO A 259 -2.72 35.82 -41.61
N ARG A 260 -2.47 34.99 -40.62
CA ARG A 260 -3.41 33.92 -40.24
C ARG A 260 -3.47 33.69 -38.74
N LEU A 261 -4.66 33.40 -38.27
CA LEU A 261 -4.89 32.88 -36.93
C LEU A 261 -4.62 31.38 -36.91
N THR A 262 -3.86 30.95 -35.92
CA THR A 262 -3.65 29.54 -35.61
C THR A 262 -4.28 29.22 -34.25
N GLY A 263 -4.65 27.99 -34.02
CA GLY A 263 -5.23 27.63 -32.73
C GLY A 263 -5.35 26.13 -32.55
N LEU A 264 -5.45 25.79 -31.30
CA LEU A 264 -5.73 24.41 -30.85
C LEU A 264 -6.83 24.49 -29.78
N ILE A 265 -7.87 23.70 -29.93
CA ILE A 265 -8.88 23.46 -28.90
C ILE A 265 -8.97 21.94 -28.71
N GLU A 266 -8.79 21.52 -27.47
CA GLU A 266 -8.96 20.13 -27.08
C GLU A 266 -9.99 20.06 -25.94
N ALA A 267 -11.00 19.21 -26.10
CA ALA A 267 -11.96 18.90 -25.08
C ALA A 267 -12.03 17.38 -24.90
N SER A 268 -11.95 16.94 -23.68
CA SER A 268 -12.05 15.51 -23.35
C SER A 268 -12.92 15.30 -22.12
N GLU A 269 -13.71 14.25 -22.14
CA GLU A 269 -14.48 13.76 -21.00
C GLU A 269 -14.28 12.24 -20.91
N THR A 270 -13.81 11.77 -19.75
CA THR A 270 -13.51 10.34 -19.53
C THR A 270 -14.63 9.60 -18.79
N ASN A 271 -15.67 10.31 -18.36
CA ASN A 271 -16.82 9.73 -17.68
C ASN A 271 -18.12 10.43 -18.12
N LEU A 272 -18.40 10.39 -19.42
CA LEU A 272 -19.53 11.08 -20.03
C LEU A 272 -20.84 10.59 -19.41
N PHE A 273 -21.61 11.52 -18.84
CA PHE A 273 -22.87 11.26 -18.14
C PHE A 273 -22.77 10.23 -16.98
N GLY A 274 -21.56 10.05 -16.39
CA GLY A 274 -21.36 9.10 -15.31
C GLY A 274 -21.42 7.62 -15.71
N THR A 275 -21.24 7.33 -17.01
CA THR A 275 -21.36 5.99 -17.58
C THR A 275 -20.02 5.33 -17.93
N GLY A 276 -18.90 6.03 -17.66
CA GLY A 276 -17.56 5.56 -18.00
C GLY A 276 -17.19 5.71 -19.47
N ARG A 277 -18.03 6.33 -20.28
CA ARG A 277 -17.79 6.58 -21.71
C ARG A 277 -16.79 7.69 -21.90
N HIS A 278 -15.92 7.53 -22.91
CA HIS A 278 -14.91 8.53 -23.23
C HIS A 278 -15.27 9.27 -24.51
N LEU A 279 -15.18 10.60 -24.46
CA LEU A 279 -15.34 11.46 -25.62
C LEU A 279 -14.15 12.42 -25.71
N ASN A 280 -13.49 12.46 -26.86
CA ASN A 280 -12.43 13.41 -27.14
C ASN A 280 -12.75 14.20 -28.40
N PHE A 281 -12.52 15.49 -28.33
CA PHE A 281 -12.60 16.42 -29.44
C PHE A 281 -11.29 17.21 -29.51
N ARG A 282 -10.73 17.31 -30.72
CA ARG A 282 -9.56 18.17 -31.01
C ARG A 282 -9.81 18.92 -32.30
N TRP A 283 -9.66 20.23 -32.21
CA TRP A 283 -9.64 21.11 -33.35
C TRP A 283 -8.30 21.85 -33.38
N LYS A 284 -7.62 21.79 -34.53
CA LYS A 284 -6.37 22.50 -34.78
C LYS A 284 -6.49 23.31 -36.06
N SER A 285 -6.10 24.59 -36.04
CA SER A 285 -6.04 25.48 -37.18
C SER A 285 -4.64 26.05 -37.34
N GLY A 286 -4.13 26.01 -38.56
CA GLY A 286 -2.79 26.48 -38.92
C GLY A 286 -2.45 26.07 -40.34
N LEU A 287 -1.19 25.78 -40.64
CA LEU A 287 -0.75 25.19 -41.92
C LEU A 287 -1.41 23.85 -42.18
N ILE A 288 -1.66 23.11 -41.14
CA ILE A 288 -2.42 21.87 -41.16
C ILE A 288 -3.64 22.09 -40.28
N LYS A 289 -4.83 21.93 -40.87
CA LYS A 289 -6.09 21.97 -40.13
C LYS A 289 -6.48 20.53 -39.78
N THR A 290 -6.80 20.26 -38.54
CA THR A 290 -7.19 18.94 -38.07
C THR A 290 -8.47 19.07 -37.26
N VAL A 291 -9.43 18.19 -37.55
CA VAL A 291 -10.59 17.94 -36.68
C VAL A 291 -10.57 16.47 -36.33
N LEU A 292 -10.60 16.17 -35.04
CA LEU A 292 -10.63 14.81 -34.53
C LEU A 292 -11.76 14.68 -33.51
N ILE A 293 -12.56 13.66 -33.68
CA ILE A 293 -13.58 13.24 -32.72
C ILE A 293 -13.38 11.75 -32.47
N SER A 294 -13.24 11.37 -31.22
CA SER A 294 -13.21 9.94 -30.82
C SER A 294 -14.17 9.66 -29.68
N TYR A 295 -14.85 8.56 -29.77
CA TYR A 295 -15.76 8.06 -28.75
C TYR A 295 -15.42 6.62 -28.45
N THR A 296 -15.43 6.26 -27.15
CA THR A 296 -15.16 4.90 -26.67
C THR A 296 -16.23 4.48 -25.67
N GLU A 297 -16.87 3.36 -25.94
CA GLU A 297 -17.74 2.62 -25.03
C GLU A 297 -16.88 1.53 -24.36
N PRO A 298 -16.58 1.63 -23.06
CA PRO A 298 -15.71 0.65 -22.40
C PRO A 298 -16.38 -0.70 -22.13
N TRP A 299 -17.72 -0.72 -22.05
CA TRP A 299 -18.50 -1.92 -21.76
C TRP A 299 -19.58 -2.12 -22.80
N MET A 300 -19.38 -3.07 -23.70
CA MET A 300 -20.37 -3.40 -24.72
C MET A 300 -21.19 -4.61 -24.30
N LEU A 301 -22.52 -4.47 -24.33
CA LEU A 301 -23.47 -5.55 -24.00
C LEU A 301 -23.25 -6.16 -22.61
N GLY A 302 -22.83 -5.34 -21.62
CA GLY A 302 -22.60 -5.80 -20.24
C GLY A 302 -21.32 -6.63 -20.04
N LYS A 303 -20.43 -6.64 -21.04
CA LYS A 303 -19.12 -7.30 -20.97
C LYS A 303 -17.99 -6.27 -21.03
N PRO A 304 -16.81 -6.51 -20.43
CA PRO A 304 -15.66 -5.63 -20.46
C PRO A 304 -14.97 -5.66 -21.84
N ILE A 305 -15.75 -5.34 -22.87
CA ILE A 305 -15.28 -5.24 -24.26
C ILE A 305 -15.39 -3.79 -24.67
N SER A 306 -14.25 -3.15 -24.89
CA SER A 306 -14.20 -1.76 -25.34
C SER A 306 -14.42 -1.67 -26.85
N LEU A 307 -15.31 -0.78 -27.25
CA LEU A 307 -15.54 -0.45 -28.66
C LEU A 307 -15.33 1.06 -28.85
N GLY A 308 -14.39 1.43 -29.70
CA GLY A 308 -14.12 2.82 -30.03
C GLY A 308 -14.32 3.14 -31.50
N GLY A 309 -14.71 4.40 -31.75
CA GLY A 309 -14.75 4.99 -33.08
C GLY A 309 -13.99 6.30 -33.12
N LYS A 310 -13.16 6.50 -34.13
CA LYS A 310 -12.40 7.71 -34.36
C LYS A 310 -12.69 8.27 -35.76
N TYR A 311 -13.04 9.54 -35.82
CA TYR A 311 -13.11 10.32 -37.02
C TYR A 311 -11.98 11.38 -37.00
N GLU A 312 -11.17 11.41 -38.07
CA GLU A 312 -10.10 12.38 -38.21
C GLU A 312 -10.09 12.95 -39.62
N GLN A 313 -10.19 14.26 -39.69
CA GLN A 313 -10.07 14.99 -40.96
C GLN A 313 -8.82 15.89 -40.87
N ILE A 314 -7.92 15.71 -41.84
CA ILE A 314 -6.70 16.50 -41.96
C ILE A 314 -6.75 17.21 -43.32
N LYS A 315 -6.68 18.55 -43.27
CA LYS A 315 -6.60 19.39 -44.46
C LYS A 315 -5.24 20.10 -44.48
N ARG A 316 -4.43 19.75 -45.47
CA ARG A 316 -3.19 20.43 -45.81
C ARG A 316 -3.47 21.44 -46.92
N GLN A 317 -2.62 22.44 -47.09
CA GLN A 317 -2.88 23.55 -48.01
C GLN A 317 -3.23 23.11 -49.46
N ASN A 318 -2.81 21.92 -49.89
CA ASN A 318 -3.10 21.35 -51.21
C ASN A 318 -3.72 19.92 -51.23
N GLN A 319 -4.07 19.37 -50.07
CA GLN A 319 -4.65 18.00 -49.99
C GLN A 319 -5.55 17.84 -48.78
N THR A 320 -6.69 17.17 -48.97
CA THR A 320 -7.58 16.76 -47.87
C THR A 320 -7.55 15.25 -47.74
N SER A 321 -7.26 14.72 -46.56
CA SER A 321 -7.40 13.30 -46.26
C SER A 321 -8.40 13.11 -45.10
N VAL A 322 -9.28 12.13 -45.25
CA VAL A 322 -10.24 11.70 -44.22
C VAL A 322 -9.90 10.27 -43.83
N LYS A 323 -9.71 10.02 -42.58
CA LYS A 323 -9.43 8.68 -42.04
C LYS A 323 -10.47 8.28 -40.99
N MET A 324 -11.15 7.19 -41.25
CA MET A 324 -12.04 6.55 -40.27
C MET A 324 -11.38 5.25 -39.79
N SER A 325 -11.30 5.01 -38.51
CA SER A 325 -10.82 3.75 -37.98
C SER A 325 -11.75 3.25 -36.87
N LYS A 326 -11.93 1.93 -36.82
CA LYS A 326 -12.57 1.24 -35.70
C LYS A 326 -11.49 0.52 -34.94
N GLU A 327 -11.41 0.80 -33.63
CA GLU A 327 -10.51 0.08 -32.71
C GLU A 327 -11.35 -0.86 -31.84
N LYS A 328 -10.90 -2.10 -31.74
CA LYS A 328 -11.52 -3.13 -30.91
C LYS A 328 -10.44 -3.70 -30.01
N SER A 329 -10.55 -3.49 -28.72
CA SER A 329 -9.71 -4.15 -27.73
C SER A 329 -10.58 -5.01 -26.81
N ALA A 330 -10.11 -6.23 -26.54
CA ALA A 330 -10.65 -7.09 -25.52
C ALA A 330 -9.54 -7.27 -24.49
N ASP A 331 -9.75 -6.78 -23.29
CA ASP A 331 -8.89 -7.11 -22.18
C ASP A 331 -9.34 -8.47 -21.62
N LEU A 332 -8.42 -9.43 -21.64
CA LEU A 332 -8.56 -10.78 -21.09
C LEU A 332 -8.19 -10.79 -19.60
#